data_6c237151fcabd40316b18fd122ae44f8
#
_entry.id   6c237151fcabd40316b18fd122ae44f8
#
_cell.length_a   1.000
_cell.length_b   1.000
_cell.length_c   1.000
_cell.angle_alpha   90.00
_cell.angle_beta   90.00
_cell.angle_gamma   90.00
#
_symmetry.space_group_name_H-M   'P 1'
#
loop_
_entity.id
_entity.type
_entity.pdbx_description
1 polymer ?
#
loop_
_entity_poly.entity_id
_entity_poly.type
_entity_poly.pdbx_seq_one_letter_code
_entity_poly.pdbx_strand_id
1 'polypeptide(L)'
;SSMVMRRLAGAYEASGRPEPGPPVLVGAPPGVEHELGLLAFATAARRRGVPIVYLGAQVPAESWRLAATTLGARAAVTSLHVRRDASRLVAMGSELSKVPGLELWVGGRHQDLAPAPFRPLGHSIADAATRLAAG
;
A
#
# COMPACT_ATOMS: atom_id res chain seq x y z
N SER A 1 -10.78 6.78 14.20
CA SER A 1 -10.75 6.57 15.65
C SER A 1 -10.04 5.26 15.98
N SER A 2 -9.57 5.16 17.20
CA SER A 2 -8.87 3.94 17.65
C SER A 2 -9.77 2.69 17.62
N MET A 3 -11.09 2.85 17.83
CA MET A 3 -12.03 1.74 17.75
C MET A 3 -12.19 1.25 16.31
N VAL A 4 -12.31 2.18 15.35
CA VAL A 4 -12.39 1.82 13.93
C VAL A 4 -11.09 1.15 13.48
N MET A 5 -9.96 1.69 13.89
CA MET A 5 -8.65 1.08 13.55
C MET A 5 -8.52 -0.33 14.11
N ARG A 6 -8.97 -0.56 15.35
CA ARG A 6 -8.92 -1.90 15.93
C ARG A 6 -9.80 -2.88 15.19
N ARG A 7 -11.00 -2.46 14.77
CA ARG A 7 -11.89 -3.30 13.97
C ARG A 7 -11.28 -3.65 12.61
N LEU A 8 -10.68 -2.66 11.95
CA LEU A 8 -10.02 -2.90 10.67
C LEU A 8 -8.81 -3.80 10.83
N ALA A 9 -7.99 -3.59 11.85
CA ALA A 9 -6.85 -4.45 12.12
C ALA A 9 -7.29 -5.89 12.40
N GLY A 10 -8.36 -6.07 13.20
CA GLY A 10 -8.92 -7.39 13.46
C GLY A 10 -9.46 -8.04 12.19
N ALA A 11 -10.16 -7.29 11.35
CA ALA A 11 -10.65 -7.79 10.07
C ALA A 11 -9.50 -8.19 9.14
N TYR A 12 -8.42 -7.41 9.14
CA TYR A 12 -7.23 -7.73 8.35
C TYR A 12 -6.60 -9.04 8.84
N GLU A 13 -6.38 -9.20 10.14
CA GLU A 13 -5.81 -10.42 10.71
C GLU A 13 -6.69 -11.64 10.43
N ALA A 14 -8.01 -11.47 10.44
CA ALA A 14 -8.96 -12.54 10.17
C ALA A 14 -9.16 -12.83 8.69
N SER A 15 -8.60 -12.03 7.79
CA SER A 15 -8.87 -12.12 6.35
C SER A 15 -8.22 -13.32 5.66
N GLY A 16 -7.42 -14.09 6.37
CA GLY A 16 -6.84 -15.32 5.86
C GLY A 16 -5.34 -15.42 6.10
N ARG A 17 -4.78 -16.56 5.72
CA ARG A 17 -3.35 -16.80 5.77
C ARG A 17 -2.67 -16.10 4.60
N PRO A 18 -1.41 -15.64 4.76
CA PRO A 18 -0.65 -15.14 3.62
C PRO A 18 -0.52 -16.22 2.55
N GLU A 19 -0.87 -15.88 1.32
CA GLU A 19 -0.62 -16.74 0.18
C GLU A 19 0.88 -16.76 -0.12
N PRO A 20 1.41 -17.89 -0.65
CA PRO A 20 2.79 -17.92 -1.09
C PRO A 20 2.99 -17.08 -2.35
N GLY A 21 4.18 -16.55 -2.51
CA GLY A 21 4.55 -15.80 -3.70
C GLY A 21 5.01 -14.38 -3.38
N PRO A 22 5.43 -13.63 -4.41
CA PRO A 22 5.89 -12.26 -4.22
C PRO A 22 4.79 -11.40 -3.62
N PRO A 23 5.04 -10.77 -2.47
CA PRO A 23 3.99 -10.00 -1.80
C PRO A 23 3.77 -8.63 -2.41
N VAL A 24 2.61 -8.06 -2.09
CA VAL A 24 2.31 -6.65 -2.29
C VAL A 24 2.49 -5.96 -0.94
N LEU A 25 3.33 -4.95 -0.90
CA LEU A 25 3.53 -4.14 0.30
C LEU A 25 2.44 -3.09 0.39
N VAL A 26 1.87 -2.89 1.56
CA VAL A 26 0.85 -1.87 1.81
C VAL A 26 1.23 -1.07 3.04
N GLY A 27 1.22 0.24 2.95
CA GLY A 27 1.55 1.09 4.08
C GLY A 27 1.38 2.56 3.77
N ALA A 28 1.44 3.38 4.82
CA ALA A 28 1.35 4.83 4.69
C ALA A 28 2.70 5.44 4.30
N PRO A 29 2.68 6.59 3.60
CA PRO A 29 3.92 7.26 3.20
C PRO A 29 4.73 7.75 4.39
N PRO A 30 6.00 8.12 4.19
CA PRO A 30 6.81 8.69 5.27
C PRO A 30 6.09 9.85 5.96
N GLY A 31 6.04 9.82 7.29
CA GLY A 31 5.43 10.88 8.09
C GLY A 31 3.91 10.94 8.10
N VAL A 32 3.23 10.02 7.43
CA VAL A 32 1.76 9.99 7.34
C VAL A 32 1.21 8.89 8.24
N GLU A 33 0.25 9.26 9.11
CA GLU A 33 -0.36 8.31 10.05
C GLU A 33 -1.66 7.68 9.53
N HIS A 34 -2.24 8.21 8.48
CA HIS A 34 -3.56 7.80 8.00
C HIS A 34 -3.52 6.40 7.38
N GLU A 35 -4.25 5.45 7.97
CA GLU A 35 -4.20 4.04 7.59
C GLU A 35 -5.54 3.40 7.21
N LEU A 36 -6.68 4.09 7.47
CA LEU A 36 -7.99 3.45 7.33
C LEU A 36 -8.22 2.81 5.97
N GLY A 37 -8.00 3.59 4.91
CA GLY A 37 -8.19 3.09 3.55
C GLY A 37 -7.20 2.00 3.17
N LEU A 38 -5.99 2.09 3.68
CA LEU A 38 -4.95 1.09 3.40
C LEU A 38 -5.28 -0.25 4.05
N LEU A 39 -5.76 -0.24 5.29
CA LEU A 39 -6.20 -1.48 5.96
C LEU A 39 -7.41 -2.09 5.27
N ALA A 40 -8.36 -1.26 4.84
CA ALA A 40 -9.51 -1.75 4.09
C ALA A 40 -9.09 -2.40 2.78
N PHE A 41 -8.19 -1.77 2.05
CA PHE A 41 -7.63 -2.33 0.81
C PHE A 41 -6.89 -3.64 1.09
N ALA A 42 -6.00 -3.65 2.08
CA ALA A 42 -5.22 -4.84 2.41
C ALA A 42 -6.11 -6.03 2.78
N THR A 43 -7.18 -5.77 3.53
CA THR A 43 -8.16 -6.80 3.89
C THR A 43 -8.85 -7.36 2.65
N ALA A 44 -9.33 -6.48 1.77
CA ALA A 44 -10.02 -6.89 0.55
C ALA A 44 -9.09 -7.70 -0.38
N ALA A 45 -7.83 -7.27 -0.49
CA ALA A 45 -6.85 -7.95 -1.31
C ALA A 45 -6.50 -9.33 -0.75
N ARG A 46 -6.30 -9.45 0.57
CA ARG A 46 -6.03 -10.76 1.21
C ARG A 46 -7.18 -11.73 1.00
N ARG A 47 -8.41 -11.26 1.10
CA ARG A 47 -9.59 -12.10 0.85
C ARG A 47 -9.65 -12.61 -0.58
N ARG A 48 -8.96 -11.96 -1.50
CA ARG A 48 -8.85 -12.38 -2.90
C ARG A 48 -7.58 -13.17 -3.19
N GLY A 49 -6.86 -13.58 -2.14
CA GLY A 49 -5.66 -14.40 -2.28
C GLY A 49 -4.39 -13.64 -2.61
N VAL A 50 -4.38 -12.32 -2.49
CA VAL A 50 -3.17 -11.53 -2.72
C VAL A 50 -2.25 -11.66 -1.51
N PRO A 51 -0.98 -12.07 -1.70
CA PRO A 51 -0.01 -12.03 -0.61
C PRO A 51 0.24 -10.58 -0.21
N ILE A 52 -0.06 -10.23 1.03
CA ILE A 52 0.10 -8.86 1.54
C ILE A 52 1.08 -8.84 2.70
N VAL A 53 1.99 -7.87 2.67
CA VAL A 53 2.79 -7.48 3.83
C VAL A 53 2.41 -6.06 4.19
N TYR A 54 1.79 -5.90 5.36
CA TYR A 54 1.31 -4.61 5.82
C TYR A 54 2.37 -3.92 6.66
N LEU A 55 2.84 -2.76 6.21
CA LEU A 55 3.95 -2.04 6.84
C LEU A 55 3.52 -1.03 7.90
N GLY A 56 2.26 -0.60 7.89
CA GLY A 56 1.75 0.32 8.89
C GLY A 56 1.84 1.79 8.51
N ALA A 57 1.90 2.65 9.54
CA ALA A 57 1.94 4.10 9.39
C ALA A 57 3.37 4.62 9.33
N GLN A 58 3.53 5.82 8.76
CA GLN A 58 4.78 6.57 8.79
C GLN A 58 6.00 5.76 8.35
N VAL A 59 5.87 5.03 7.25
CA VAL A 59 6.93 4.13 6.79
C VAL A 59 8.01 4.94 6.06
N PRO A 60 9.25 5.00 6.59
CA PRO A 60 10.33 5.72 5.91
C PRO A 60 10.62 5.16 4.52
N ALA A 61 11.03 6.03 3.60
CA ALA A 61 11.31 5.62 2.23
C ALA A 61 12.33 4.48 2.15
N GLU A 62 13.38 4.53 2.96
CA GLU A 62 14.38 3.49 3.01
C GLU A 62 13.80 2.15 3.50
N SER A 63 12.89 2.20 4.47
CA SER A 63 12.23 0.99 4.97
C SER A 63 11.37 0.33 3.89
N TRP A 64 10.69 1.13 3.07
CA TRP A 64 9.98 0.62 1.91
C TRP A 64 10.91 -0.15 0.97
N ARG A 65 12.05 0.46 0.64
CA ARG A 65 13.02 -0.16 -0.27
C ARG A 65 13.59 -1.45 0.30
N LEU A 66 13.97 -1.44 1.58
CA LEU A 66 14.52 -2.64 2.23
C LEU A 66 13.49 -3.77 2.26
N ALA A 67 12.25 -3.46 2.61
CA ALA A 67 11.18 -4.46 2.62
C ALA A 67 10.95 -5.03 1.22
N ALA A 68 10.87 -4.16 0.21
CA ALA A 68 10.65 -4.61 -1.17
C ALA A 68 11.77 -5.53 -1.64
N THR A 69 13.01 -5.18 -1.36
CA THR A 69 14.17 -5.97 -1.77
C THR A 69 14.24 -7.28 -0.99
N THR A 70 14.11 -7.23 0.33
CA THR A 70 14.26 -8.41 1.20
C THR A 70 13.17 -9.44 0.93
N LEU A 71 11.94 -8.98 0.70
CA LEU A 71 10.79 -9.85 0.53
C LEU A 71 10.50 -10.21 -0.94
N GLY A 72 11.22 -9.61 -1.87
CA GLY A 72 10.97 -9.83 -3.29
C GLY A 72 9.58 -9.36 -3.71
N ALA A 73 9.14 -8.20 -3.22
CA ALA A 73 7.82 -7.69 -3.49
C ALA A 73 7.60 -7.40 -4.98
N ARG A 74 6.37 -7.62 -5.47
CA ARG A 74 6.01 -7.29 -6.85
C ARG A 74 5.35 -5.93 -6.99
N ALA A 75 4.81 -5.40 -5.92
CA ALA A 75 4.12 -4.11 -5.91
C ALA A 75 4.17 -3.46 -4.55
N ALA A 76 4.05 -2.15 -4.53
CA ALA A 76 3.90 -1.35 -3.32
C ALA A 76 2.68 -0.46 -3.48
N VAL A 77 1.82 -0.44 -2.47
CA VAL A 77 0.59 0.34 -2.45
C VAL A 77 0.63 1.32 -1.29
N THR A 78 0.41 2.57 -1.57
CA THR A 78 0.32 3.62 -0.57
C THR A 78 -0.90 4.50 -0.83
N SER A 79 -1.03 5.62 -0.15
CA SER A 79 -2.20 6.49 -0.29
C SER A 79 -1.81 7.96 -0.24
N LEU A 80 -2.66 8.78 -0.85
CA LEU A 80 -2.53 10.23 -0.82
C LEU A 80 -3.89 10.84 -0.51
N HIS A 81 -4.08 11.29 0.74
CA HIS A 81 -5.35 11.86 1.22
C HIS A 81 -5.33 13.37 1.35
N VAL A 82 -4.16 13.98 1.50
CA VAL A 82 -3.97 15.41 1.69
C VAL A 82 -2.98 15.88 0.66
N ARG A 83 -3.32 16.97 -0.05
CA ARG A 83 -2.48 17.49 -1.14
C ARG A 83 -1.03 17.71 -0.76
N ARG A 84 -0.80 18.28 0.42
CA ARG A 84 0.55 18.59 0.89
C ARG A 84 1.43 17.36 1.06
N ASP A 85 0.83 16.19 1.19
CA ASP A 85 1.59 14.94 1.37
C ASP A 85 2.14 14.40 0.05
N ALA A 86 1.79 15.01 -1.09
CA ALA A 86 2.32 14.58 -2.38
C ALA A 86 3.85 14.61 -2.40
N SER A 87 4.47 15.60 -1.75
CA SER A 87 5.93 15.70 -1.67
C SER A 87 6.57 14.53 -0.93
N ARG A 88 5.85 13.91 -0.01
CA ARG A 88 6.35 12.75 0.73
C ARG A 88 6.46 11.52 -0.17
N LEU A 89 5.67 11.45 -1.23
CA LEU A 89 5.74 10.35 -2.19
C LEU A 89 6.94 10.49 -3.13
N VAL A 90 7.52 11.67 -3.25
CA VAL A 90 8.70 11.88 -4.12
C VAL A 90 9.88 11.04 -3.62
N ALA A 91 10.21 11.16 -2.33
CA ALA A 91 11.31 10.39 -1.74
C ALA A 91 11.03 8.89 -1.78
N MET A 92 9.80 8.49 -1.47
CA MET A 92 9.38 7.10 -1.51
C MET A 92 9.50 6.54 -2.93
N GLY A 93 9.00 7.26 -3.94
CA GLY A 93 9.09 6.85 -5.33
C GLY A 93 10.53 6.75 -5.81
N SER A 94 11.38 7.68 -5.40
CA SER A 94 12.80 7.66 -5.75
C SER A 94 13.49 6.41 -5.21
N GLU A 95 13.25 6.06 -3.94
CA GLU A 95 13.83 4.85 -3.36
C GLU A 95 13.27 3.58 -4.00
N LEU A 96 11.98 3.51 -4.21
CA LEU A 96 11.36 2.30 -4.77
C LEU A 96 11.65 2.12 -6.26
N SER A 97 11.96 3.19 -6.99
CA SER A 97 12.38 3.08 -8.39
C SER A 97 13.71 2.33 -8.55
N LYS A 98 14.47 2.18 -7.47
CA LYS A 98 15.71 1.41 -7.48
C LYS A 98 15.47 -0.10 -7.45
N VAL A 99 14.22 -0.54 -7.22
CA VAL A 99 13.86 -1.96 -7.14
C VAL A 99 13.30 -2.38 -8.50
N PRO A 100 14.04 -3.22 -9.26
CA PRO A 100 13.59 -3.59 -10.61
C PRO A 100 12.25 -4.33 -10.59
N GLY A 101 11.36 -3.95 -11.52
CA GLY A 101 10.09 -4.62 -11.72
C GLY A 101 9.02 -4.33 -10.67
N LEU A 102 9.30 -3.48 -9.69
CA LEU A 102 8.33 -3.15 -8.66
C LEU A 102 7.28 -2.17 -9.20
N GLU A 103 6.01 -2.54 -9.12
CA GLU A 103 4.90 -1.65 -9.46
C GLU A 103 4.57 -0.76 -8.28
N LEU A 104 4.34 0.54 -8.55
CA LEU A 104 3.98 1.51 -7.52
C LEU A 104 2.56 2.00 -7.73
N TRP A 105 1.72 1.83 -6.73
CA TRP A 105 0.31 2.18 -6.78
C TRP A 105 -0.08 3.12 -5.66
N VAL A 106 -0.99 4.03 -5.93
CA VAL A 106 -1.48 4.99 -4.95
C VAL A 106 -3.00 5.07 -4.98
N GLY A 107 -3.60 4.96 -3.81
CA GLY A 107 -5.03 5.20 -3.61
C GLY A 107 -5.27 6.51 -2.90
N GLY A 108 -6.49 6.71 -2.43
CA GLY A 108 -6.88 7.88 -1.65
C GLY A 108 -7.46 9.01 -2.47
N ARG A 109 -7.96 10.02 -1.75
CA ARG A 109 -8.72 11.12 -2.34
C ARG A 109 -7.95 11.89 -3.39
N HIS A 110 -6.63 12.09 -3.19
CA HIS A 110 -5.80 12.90 -4.08
C HIS A 110 -4.80 12.07 -4.86
N GLN A 111 -5.11 10.81 -5.12
CA GLN A 111 -4.19 9.89 -5.82
C GLN A 111 -3.73 10.40 -7.20
N ASP A 112 -4.55 11.20 -7.87
CA ASP A 112 -4.22 11.79 -9.16
C ASP A 112 -3.11 12.84 -9.07
N LEU A 113 -2.80 13.32 -7.86
CA LEU A 113 -1.72 14.28 -7.63
C LEU A 113 -0.38 13.61 -7.32
N ALA A 114 -0.35 12.29 -7.23
CA ALA A 114 0.88 11.57 -6.91
C ALA A 114 1.91 11.72 -8.04
N PRO A 115 3.19 11.83 -7.69
CA PRO A 115 4.24 11.93 -8.72
C PRO A 115 4.42 10.61 -9.44
N ALA A 116 4.93 10.68 -10.68
CA ALA A 116 5.41 9.48 -11.35
C ALA A 116 6.52 8.85 -10.49
N PRO A 117 6.65 7.52 -10.46
CA PRO A 117 5.95 6.53 -11.27
C PRO A 117 4.71 5.90 -10.60
N PHE A 118 4.17 6.53 -9.56
CA PHE A 118 2.96 6.00 -8.92
C PHE A 118 1.79 6.04 -9.90
N ARG A 119 1.04 4.94 -9.94
CA ARG A 119 -0.16 4.80 -10.75
C ARG A 119 -1.40 4.82 -9.84
N PRO A 120 -2.47 5.51 -10.22
CA PRO A 120 -3.68 5.55 -9.40
C PRO A 120 -4.40 4.21 -9.41
N LEU A 121 -4.85 3.77 -8.23
CA LEU A 121 -5.65 2.56 -8.08
C LEU A 121 -7.12 2.74 -8.44
N GLY A 122 -7.60 3.97 -8.47
CA GLY A 122 -9.02 4.28 -8.55
C GLY A 122 -9.64 4.40 -7.16
N HIS A 123 -10.95 4.66 -7.11
CA HIS A 123 -11.63 4.97 -5.86
C HIS A 123 -12.50 3.83 -5.33
N SER A 124 -12.53 2.69 -6.01
CA SER A 124 -13.20 1.48 -5.52
C SER A 124 -12.18 0.53 -4.91
N ILE A 125 -12.31 0.27 -3.61
CA ILE A 125 -11.43 -0.67 -2.92
C ILE A 125 -11.57 -2.08 -3.52
N ALA A 126 -12.77 -2.49 -3.84
CA ALA A 126 -13.01 -3.80 -4.44
C ALA A 126 -12.33 -3.93 -5.80
N ASP A 127 -12.45 -2.91 -6.65
CA ASP A 127 -11.83 -2.92 -7.97
C ASP A 127 -10.31 -2.89 -7.87
N ALA A 128 -9.77 -2.09 -6.94
CA ALA A 128 -8.34 -2.04 -6.68
C ALA A 128 -7.80 -3.40 -6.24
N ALA A 129 -8.48 -4.05 -5.31
CA ALA A 129 -8.10 -5.37 -4.82
C ALA A 129 -8.14 -6.41 -5.94
N THR A 130 -9.16 -6.36 -6.80
CA THR A 130 -9.27 -7.24 -7.96
C THR A 130 -8.14 -7.02 -8.95
N ARG A 131 -7.79 -5.76 -9.19
CA ARG A 131 -6.68 -5.40 -10.08
C ARG A 131 -5.36 -6.00 -9.60
N LEU A 132 -5.06 -5.89 -8.32
CA LEU A 132 -3.83 -6.45 -7.75
C LEU A 132 -3.87 -7.97 -7.71
N ALA A 133 -5.03 -8.58 -7.59
CA ALA A 133 -5.18 -10.03 -7.64
C ALA A 133 -4.90 -10.59 -9.04
N ALA A 134 -5.22 -9.83 -10.08
CA ALA A 134 -5.01 -10.26 -11.47
C ALA A 134 -3.54 -10.12 -11.91
N GLY A 135 -2.79 -9.26 -11.21
CA GLY A 135 -1.37 -9.06 -11.51
C GLY A 135 -0.52 -10.18 -10.97
#